data_6d66cb1ba87d2ea5c28a2d7b7fbef0b9
#
_entry.id   6d66cb1ba87d2ea5c28a2d7b7fbef0b9
#
_cell.length_a   1.000
_cell.length_b   1.000
_cell.length_c   1.000
_cell.angle_alpha   90.00
_cell.angle_beta   90.00
_cell.angle_gamma   90.00
#
_symmetry.space_group_name_H-M   'P 1'
#
loop_
_entity.id
_entity.type
_entity.pdbx_description
1 polymer ?
#
loop_
_entity_poly.entity_id
_entity_poly.type
_entity_poly.pdbx_seq_one_letter_code
_entity_poly.pdbx_strand_id
1 'polypeptide(L)'
;MDWAGHLIEVTSGLSLEEYMKQNIWQKLGMGSTTFRPDLRSDFPARRMAMAARNRATGEISAGVVPQEAQGKYAKDCCGGVGLYSTIEDCTKVLQALITKDKKIMSAESFDMLVTPQLPTNEYFLEVIRGVGQGHLGQTWPKGVEGTFGFGSSIAGEDFPGRRMKGSCNWSGMPGTHCVGFFRHREF
;
A
#
# COMPACT_ATOMS: atom_id res chain seq x y z
N MET A 1 -8.16 -1.57 -7.63
CA MET A 1 -8.15 -0.38 -6.71
C MET A 1 -8.61 0.90 -7.44
N ASP A 2 -8.33 1.08 -8.73
CA ASP A 2 -8.73 2.28 -9.48
C ASP A 2 -10.25 2.47 -9.53
N TRP A 3 -11.00 1.41 -9.80
CA TRP A 3 -12.46 1.44 -9.71
C TRP A 3 -13.00 1.79 -8.31
N ALA A 4 -12.30 1.38 -7.24
CA ALA A 4 -12.69 1.78 -5.89
C ALA A 4 -12.49 3.28 -5.67
N GLY A 5 -11.38 3.85 -6.20
CA GLY A 5 -11.14 5.30 -6.20
C GLY A 5 -12.23 6.04 -6.94
N HIS A 6 -12.56 5.59 -8.16
CA HIS A 6 -13.61 6.20 -8.96
C HIS A 6 -15.00 6.12 -8.30
N LEU A 7 -15.32 5.00 -7.64
CA LEU A 7 -16.56 4.89 -6.88
C LEU A 7 -16.64 5.91 -5.73
N ILE A 8 -15.52 6.16 -5.05
CA ILE A 8 -15.44 7.21 -4.02
C ILE A 8 -15.72 8.58 -4.64
N GLU A 9 -15.15 8.90 -5.80
CA GLU A 9 -15.41 10.17 -6.48
C GLU A 9 -16.88 10.34 -6.85
N VAL A 10 -17.49 9.30 -7.45
CA VAL A 10 -18.92 9.34 -7.85
C VAL A 10 -19.83 9.48 -6.64
N THR A 11 -19.56 8.79 -5.54
CA THR A 11 -20.43 8.80 -4.37
C THR A 11 -20.25 10.03 -3.48
N SER A 12 -19.05 10.59 -3.44
CA SER A 12 -18.74 11.77 -2.61
C SER A 12 -18.89 13.10 -3.33
N GLY A 13 -18.82 13.11 -4.66
CA GLY A 13 -18.75 14.33 -5.47
C GLY A 13 -17.41 15.07 -5.38
N LEU A 14 -16.39 14.47 -4.75
CA LEU A 14 -15.04 15.01 -4.58
C LEU A 14 -14.07 14.25 -5.46
N SER A 15 -12.97 14.88 -5.89
CA SER A 15 -11.85 14.13 -6.43
C SER A 15 -11.27 13.19 -5.36
N LEU A 16 -10.63 12.09 -5.76
CA LEU A 16 -9.99 11.17 -4.82
C LEU A 16 -8.92 11.88 -3.97
N GLU A 17 -8.17 12.82 -4.56
CA GLU A 17 -7.23 13.69 -3.85
C GLU A 17 -7.90 14.45 -2.70
N GLU A 18 -9.00 15.15 -3.00
CA GLU A 18 -9.72 15.95 -2.01
C GLU A 18 -10.38 15.06 -0.95
N TYR A 19 -10.98 13.95 -1.34
CA TYR A 19 -11.58 13.01 -0.42
C TYR A 19 -10.55 12.45 0.57
N MET A 20 -9.41 11.96 0.07
CA MET A 20 -8.35 11.42 0.92
C MET A 20 -7.71 12.51 1.80
N LYS A 21 -7.56 13.72 1.27
CA LYS A 21 -7.05 14.86 2.02
C LYS A 21 -7.94 15.20 3.22
N GLN A 22 -9.25 15.29 3.02
CA GLN A 22 -10.19 15.63 4.10
C GLN A 22 -10.37 14.49 5.11
N ASN A 23 -10.41 13.24 4.64
CA ASN A 23 -10.80 12.11 5.46
C ASN A 23 -9.61 11.36 6.09
N ILE A 24 -8.41 11.49 5.55
CA ILE A 24 -7.20 10.79 6.02
C ILE A 24 -6.08 11.78 6.30
N TRP A 25 -5.59 12.50 5.29
CA TRP A 25 -4.32 13.20 5.40
C TRP A 25 -4.35 14.35 6.41
N GLN A 26 -5.38 15.19 6.37
CA GLN A 26 -5.53 16.29 7.33
C GLN A 26 -5.72 15.77 8.75
N LYS A 27 -6.49 14.70 8.92
CA LYS A 27 -6.76 14.11 10.24
C LYS A 27 -5.50 13.52 10.88
N LEU A 28 -4.57 13.02 10.05
CA LEU A 28 -3.30 12.42 10.49
C LEU A 28 -2.10 13.38 10.39
N GLY A 29 -2.28 14.61 9.92
CA GLY A 29 -1.20 15.57 9.72
C GLY A 29 -0.22 15.17 8.63
N MET A 30 -0.70 14.55 7.53
CA MET A 30 0.09 14.10 6.39
C MET A 30 0.23 15.24 5.37
N GLY A 31 1.25 16.06 5.52
CA GLY A 31 1.47 17.25 4.67
C GLY A 31 2.26 16.99 3.38
N SER A 32 2.80 15.78 3.21
CA SER A 32 3.69 15.45 2.09
C SER A 32 3.12 14.38 1.15
N THR A 33 1.82 14.12 1.27
CA THR A 33 1.11 13.09 0.48
C THR A 33 0.21 13.74 -0.57
N THR A 34 0.28 13.28 -1.83
CA THR A 34 -0.52 13.82 -2.94
C THR A 34 -0.53 12.88 -4.16
N PHE A 35 -1.60 12.91 -4.93
CA PHE A 35 -1.62 12.37 -6.30
C PHE A 35 -1.14 13.41 -7.33
N ARG A 36 -1.03 14.68 -6.93
CA ARG A 36 -0.73 15.80 -7.81
C ARG A 36 0.64 16.44 -7.47
N PRO A 37 1.74 15.70 -7.68
CA PRO A 37 3.08 16.22 -7.43
C PRO A 37 3.42 17.41 -8.34
N ASP A 38 2.75 17.50 -9.49
CA ASP A 38 2.88 18.60 -10.45
C ASP A 38 2.42 19.96 -9.88
N LEU A 39 1.53 19.96 -8.90
CA LEU A 39 1.04 21.17 -8.23
C LEU A 39 1.91 21.58 -7.02
N ARG A 40 2.99 20.87 -6.74
CA ARG A 40 3.85 21.13 -5.59
C ARG A 40 5.22 21.64 -6.03
N SER A 41 5.54 22.87 -5.69
CA SER A 41 6.84 23.51 -6.00
C SER A 41 8.02 22.85 -5.29
N ASP A 42 7.81 22.24 -4.12
CA ASP A 42 8.83 21.55 -3.33
C ASP A 42 9.12 20.12 -3.79
N PHE A 43 8.26 19.54 -4.62
CA PHE A 43 8.33 18.13 -5.02
C PHE A 43 9.64 17.77 -5.76
N PRO A 44 10.12 18.51 -6.76
CA PRO A 44 11.33 18.14 -7.49
C PRO A 44 12.57 17.98 -6.60
N ALA A 45 12.71 18.84 -5.59
CA ALA A 45 13.84 18.80 -4.67
C ALA A 45 13.75 17.67 -3.63
N ARG A 46 12.55 17.18 -3.34
CA ARG A 46 12.27 16.14 -2.33
C ARG A 46 12.08 14.76 -2.93
N ARG A 47 12.01 14.67 -4.23
CA ARG A 47 11.78 13.41 -4.91
C ARG A 47 13.00 12.49 -4.80
N MET A 48 12.80 11.29 -4.27
CA MET A 48 13.82 10.25 -4.27
C MET A 48 14.04 9.72 -5.69
N ALA A 49 15.30 9.65 -6.12
CA ALA A 49 15.66 9.00 -7.37
C ALA A 49 15.39 7.49 -7.28
N MET A 50 14.81 6.95 -8.33
CA MET A 50 14.60 5.49 -8.44
C MET A 50 15.82 4.85 -9.08
N ALA A 51 16.09 3.59 -8.70
CA ALA A 51 17.15 2.79 -9.25
C ALA A 51 16.58 1.55 -9.94
N ALA A 52 17.16 1.17 -11.07
CA ALA A 52 16.90 -0.09 -11.74
C ALA A 52 18.11 -1.02 -11.55
N ARG A 53 17.85 -2.28 -11.21
CA ARG A 53 18.88 -3.32 -11.14
C ARG A 53 18.82 -4.22 -12.35
N ASN A 54 19.89 -4.35 -13.08
CA ASN A 54 20.05 -5.37 -14.09
C ASN A 54 20.11 -6.75 -13.40
N ARG A 55 19.13 -7.61 -13.70
CA ARG A 55 19.02 -8.93 -13.03
C ARG A 55 20.15 -9.88 -13.42
N ALA A 56 20.76 -9.73 -14.60
CA ALA A 56 21.83 -10.59 -15.08
C ALA A 56 23.19 -10.18 -14.53
N THR A 57 23.50 -8.88 -14.50
CA THR A 57 24.81 -8.36 -14.08
C THR A 57 24.84 -7.88 -12.63
N GLY A 58 23.68 -7.62 -12.02
CA GLY A 58 23.57 -7.00 -10.71
C GLY A 58 23.83 -5.48 -10.71
N GLU A 59 24.18 -4.90 -11.84
CA GLU A 59 24.50 -3.49 -12.01
C GLU A 59 23.29 -2.60 -11.67
N ILE A 60 23.54 -1.49 -10.99
CA ILE A 60 22.51 -0.51 -10.61
C ILE A 60 22.69 0.73 -11.47
N SER A 61 21.60 1.16 -12.10
CA SER A 61 21.53 2.37 -12.91
C SER A 61 20.36 3.26 -12.46
N ALA A 62 20.34 4.50 -12.93
CA ALA A 62 19.16 5.36 -12.74
C ALA A 62 17.95 4.70 -13.43
N GLY A 63 16.87 4.54 -12.69
CA GLY A 63 15.61 3.96 -13.16
C GLY A 63 14.57 5.01 -13.43
N VAL A 64 13.75 4.79 -14.45
CA VAL A 64 12.52 5.54 -14.69
C VAL A 64 11.36 4.65 -14.29
N VAL A 65 10.53 5.13 -13.39
CA VAL A 65 9.32 4.40 -13.01
C VAL A 65 8.21 4.75 -13.99
N PRO A 66 7.53 3.76 -14.61
CA PRO A 66 6.43 4.02 -15.53
C PRO A 66 5.35 4.95 -14.95
N GLN A 67 5.14 4.93 -13.63
CA GLN A 67 4.23 5.83 -12.93
C GLN A 67 4.63 7.31 -13.00
N GLU A 68 5.90 7.64 -13.24
CA GLU A 68 6.30 9.04 -13.45
C GLU A 68 5.72 9.61 -14.74
N ALA A 69 5.63 8.77 -15.77
CA ALA A 69 4.95 9.13 -17.00
C ALA A 69 3.43 9.24 -16.81
N GLN A 70 2.86 8.39 -15.98
CA GLN A 70 1.42 8.41 -15.66
C GLN A 70 1.07 9.60 -14.76
N GLY A 71 1.84 9.88 -13.69
CA GLY A 71 1.56 10.98 -12.76
C GLY A 71 1.59 12.36 -13.42
N LYS A 72 2.45 12.56 -14.42
CA LYS A 72 2.55 13.83 -15.13
C LYS A 72 1.38 14.10 -16.10
N TYR A 73 0.73 13.04 -16.58
CA TYR A 73 -0.29 13.13 -17.63
C TYR A 73 -1.64 12.54 -17.22
N ALA A 74 -1.72 11.87 -16.08
CA ALA A 74 -2.98 11.34 -15.59
C ALA A 74 -3.93 12.48 -15.22
N LYS A 75 -5.09 12.49 -15.83
CA LYS A 75 -6.16 13.45 -15.51
C LYS A 75 -6.84 13.09 -14.19
N ASP A 76 -6.94 11.80 -13.92
CA ASP A 76 -7.68 11.24 -12.81
C ASP A 76 -6.70 10.64 -11.78
N CYS A 77 -7.08 10.67 -10.51
CA CYS A 77 -6.34 10.01 -9.45
C CYS A 77 -6.64 8.51 -9.47
N CYS A 78 -5.61 7.69 -9.65
CA CYS A 78 -5.76 6.23 -9.65
C CYS A 78 -5.61 5.69 -8.24
N GLY A 79 -6.61 4.97 -7.73
CA GLY A 79 -6.59 4.38 -6.38
C GLY A 79 -5.55 3.27 -6.18
N GLY A 80 -5.02 2.72 -7.27
CA GLY A 80 -4.00 1.66 -7.24
C GLY A 80 -2.58 2.12 -7.49
N VAL A 81 -2.38 3.31 -8.05
CA VAL A 81 -1.05 3.84 -8.42
C VAL A 81 -1.04 5.37 -8.35
N GLY A 82 0.14 5.97 -8.41
CA GLY A 82 0.28 7.43 -8.59
C GLY A 82 0.29 8.26 -7.32
N LEU A 83 0.09 7.66 -6.14
CA LEU A 83 0.21 8.37 -4.88
C LEU A 83 1.69 8.55 -4.50
N TYR A 84 2.08 9.79 -4.24
CA TYR A 84 3.38 10.16 -3.70
C TYR A 84 3.26 10.49 -2.22
N SER A 85 4.23 10.04 -1.43
CA SER A 85 4.24 10.25 0.01
C SER A 85 5.65 10.22 0.56
N THR A 86 5.79 10.39 1.87
CA THR A 86 7.03 10.21 2.62
C THR A 86 6.89 9.05 3.61
N ILE A 87 8.02 8.53 4.10
CA ILE A 87 8.02 7.50 5.15
C ILE A 87 7.30 8.00 6.41
N GLU A 88 7.49 9.27 6.77
CA GLU A 88 6.82 9.89 7.92
C GLU A 88 5.29 9.87 7.78
N ASP A 89 4.77 10.27 6.62
CA ASP A 89 3.33 10.28 6.39
C ASP A 89 2.78 8.83 6.33
N CYS A 90 3.46 7.92 5.63
CA CYS A 90 3.07 6.51 5.60
C CYS A 90 3.07 5.88 7.01
N THR A 91 4.02 6.22 7.85
CA THR A 91 4.10 5.72 9.24
C THR A 91 2.90 6.19 10.07
N LYS A 92 2.40 7.42 9.86
CA LYS A 92 1.19 7.91 10.53
C LYS A 92 -0.04 7.06 10.18
N VAL A 93 -0.19 6.66 8.91
CA VAL A 93 -1.28 5.75 8.50
C VAL A 93 -1.13 4.39 9.17
N LEU A 94 0.06 3.79 9.11
CA LEU A 94 0.31 2.49 9.76
C LEU A 94 0.05 2.56 11.26
N GLN A 95 0.48 3.62 11.93
CA GLN A 95 0.23 3.83 13.35
C GLN A 95 -1.28 3.97 13.64
N ALA A 96 -1.99 4.75 12.84
CA ALA A 96 -3.44 4.92 12.99
C ALA A 96 -4.18 3.58 12.81
N LEU A 97 -3.75 2.74 11.85
CA LEU A 97 -4.30 1.39 11.67
C LEU A 97 -4.01 0.48 12.87
N ILE A 98 -2.78 0.45 13.38
CA ILE A 98 -2.37 -0.38 14.51
C ILE A 98 -3.09 0.03 15.80
N THR A 99 -3.29 1.32 16.01
CA THR A 99 -3.98 1.85 17.20
C THR A 99 -5.50 1.91 17.06
N LYS A 100 -6.04 1.50 15.90
CA LYS A 100 -7.46 1.59 15.57
C LYS A 100 -8.00 3.03 15.77
N ASP A 101 -7.27 4.02 15.24
CA ASP A 101 -7.60 5.43 15.42
C ASP A 101 -8.95 5.77 14.77
N LYS A 102 -9.93 6.05 15.61
CA LYS A 102 -11.31 6.38 15.21
C LYS A 102 -11.43 7.64 14.35
N LYS A 103 -10.37 8.44 14.23
CA LYS A 103 -10.36 9.61 13.34
C LYS A 103 -10.49 9.23 11.87
N ILE A 104 -9.98 8.04 11.47
CA ILE A 104 -9.96 7.63 10.07
C ILE A 104 -10.98 6.52 9.76
N MET A 105 -11.29 5.65 10.68
CA MET A 105 -12.29 4.60 10.48
C MET A 105 -12.86 4.07 11.78
N SER A 106 -14.02 3.42 11.71
CA SER A 106 -14.62 2.73 12.85
C SER A 106 -13.82 1.46 13.19
N ALA A 107 -13.98 0.97 14.42
CA ALA A 107 -13.37 -0.30 14.84
C ALA A 107 -13.85 -1.48 13.98
N GLU A 108 -15.13 -1.49 13.63
CA GLU A 108 -15.74 -2.49 12.76
C GLU A 108 -15.09 -2.48 11.36
N SER A 109 -14.95 -1.30 10.73
CA SER A 109 -14.28 -1.17 9.43
C SER A 109 -12.83 -1.60 9.50
N PHE A 110 -12.14 -1.31 10.61
CA PHE A 110 -10.79 -1.78 10.84
C PHE A 110 -10.73 -3.32 10.92
N ASP A 111 -11.62 -3.93 11.69
CA ASP A 111 -11.66 -5.40 11.81
C ASP A 111 -11.97 -6.07 10.48
N MET A 112 -12.87 -5.50 9.65
CA MET A 112 -13.10 -5.95 8.29
C MET A 112 -11.84 -5.85 7.41
N LEU A 113 -11.06 -4.79 7.55
CA LEU A 113 -9.84 -4.55 6.76
C LEU A 113 -8.80 -5.65 6.98
N VAL A 114 -8.65 -6.14 8.22
CA VAL A 114 -7.60 -7.10 8.62
C VAL A 114 -8.12 -8.55 8.73
N THR A 115 -9.39 -8.78 8.45
CA THR A 115 -9.99 -10.12 8.43
C THR A 115 -9.90 -10.74 7.04
N PRO A 116 -9.61 -12.05 6.92
CA PRO A 116 -9.64 -12.76 5.64
C PRO A 116 -10.97 -12.57 4.91
N GLN A 117 -10.91 -12.20 3.64
CA GLN A 117 -12.09 -11.95 2.80
C GLN A 117 -12.26 -12.96 1.66
N LEU A 118 -11.26 -13.81 1.43
CA LEU A 118 -11.33 -14.80 0.36
C LEU A 118 -12.12 -16.03 0.81
N PRO A 119 -13.04 -16.53 -0.01
CA PRO A 119 -13.77 -17.79 0.28
C PRO A 119 -12.84 -19.01 0.28
N THR A 120 -11.74 -18.96 -0.49
CA THR A 120 -10.66 -19.94 -0.52
C THR A 120 -9.33 -19.22 -0.78
N ASN A 121 -8.25 -19.74 -0.22
CA ASN A 121 -6.91 -19.18 -0.43
C ASN A 121 -6.18 -19.81 -1.64
N GLU A 122 -6.75 -20.78 -2.30
CA GLU A 122 -6.10 -21.55 -3.36
C GLU A 122 -5.51 -20.67 -4.46
N TYR A 123 -6.32 -19.81 -5.07
CA TYR A 123 -5.87 -18.92 -6.13
C TYR A 123 -4.86 -17.86 -5.65
N PHE A 124 -5.05 -17.35 -4.44
CA PHE A 124 -4.09 -16.42 -3.87
C PHE A 124 -2.72 -17.09 -3.67
N LEU A 125 -2.71 -18.30 -3.11
CA LEU A 125 -1.49 -19.08 -2.89
C LEU A 125 -0.83 -19.50 -4.20
N GLU A 126 -1.60 -19.84 -5.21
CA GLU A 126 -1.08 -20.12 -6.56
C GLU A 126 -0.34 -18.90 -7.13
N VAL A 127 -0.92 -17.71 -7.03
CA VAL A 127 -0.30 -16.47 -7.51
C VAL A 127 0.99 -16.16 -6.76
N ILE A 128 0.98 -16.16 -5.43
CA ILE A 128 2.18 -15.80 -4.62
C ILE A 128 3.28 -16.84 -4.67
N ARG A 129 2.96 -18.11 -4.96
CA ARG A 129 3.92 -19.20 -5.13
C ARG A 129 4.43 -19.34 -6.57
N GLY A 130 3.66 -18.85 -7.55
CA GLY A 130 3.93 -18.90 -8.98
C GLY A 130 4.36 -17.56 -9.56
N VAL A 131 3.56 -17.02 -10.49
CA VAL A 131 3.90 -15.82 -11.26
C VAL A 131 4.08 -14.56 -10.41
N GLY A 132 3.38 -14.47 -9.30
CA GLY A 132 3.48 -13.35 -8.36
C GLY A 132 4.71 -13.39 -7.45
N GLN A 133 5.41 -14.52 -7.37
CA GLN A 133 6.58 -14.69 -6.50
C GLN A 133 7.68 -13.65 -6.78
N GLY A 134 7.89 -13.29 -8.05
CA GLY A 134 8.88 -12.30 -8.43
C GLY A 134 8.57 -10.88 -7.95
N HIS A 135 7.31 -10.56 -7.74
CA HIS A 135 6.83 -9.25 -7.30
C HIS A 135 6.54 -9.20 -5.80
N LEU A 136 5.96 -10.26 -5.25
CA LEU A 136 5.53 -10.34 -3.85
C LEU A 136 6.49 -11.14 -2.97
N GLY A 137 7.38 -11.94 -3.56
CA GLY A 137 8.25 -12.89 -2.86
C GLY A 137 9.27 -12.27 -1.93
N GLN A 138 9.54 -10.96 -2.05
CA GLN A 138 10.38 -10.25 -1.07
C GLN A 138 9.68 -10.13 0.29
N THR A 139 8.36 -10.02 0.28
CA THR A 139 7.52 -9.94 1.50
C THR A 139 6.93 -11.28 1.89
N TRP A 140 6.89 -12.25 0.97
CA TRP A 140 6.36 -13.59 1.17
C TRP A 140 7.44 -14.65 1.00
N PRO A 141 7.92 -15.29 2.08
CA PRO A 141 8.80 -16.46 1.97
C PRO A 141 8.13 -17.58 1.16
N LYS A 142 8.94 -18.39 0.50
CA LYS A 142 8.42 -19.54 -0.26
C LYS A 142 7.75 -20.55 0.68
N GLY A 143 6.63 -21.10 0.24
CA GLY A 143 5.93 -22.20 0.92
C GLY A 143 5.05 -21.79 2.10
N VAL A 144 4.98 -20.51 2.45
CA VAL A 144 4.17 -20.04 3.57
C VAL A 144 2.68 -19.90 3.24
N GLU A 145 1.86 -20.02 4.27
CA GLU A 145 0.41 -19.84 4.19
C GLU A 145 0.02 -18.36 4.31
N GLY A 146 -1.07 -18.00 3.66
CA GLY A 146 -1.61 -16.65 3.71
C GLY A 146 -2.97 -16.51 3.06
N THR A 147 -3.52 -15.33 3.21
CA THR A 147 -4.81 -14.94 2.65
C THR A 147 -4.83 -13.47 2.30
N PHE A 148 -5.95 -12.95 1.86
CA PHE A 148 -6.12 -11.55 1.50
C PHE A 148 -7.31 -10.92 2.23
N GLY A 149 -7.12 -9.71 2.76
CA GLY A 149 -8.15 -8.85 3.31
C GLY A 149 -8.64 -7.84 2.29
N PHE A 150 -9.32 -6.78 2.71
CA PHE A 150 -9.81 -5.75 1.77
C PHE A 150 -8.70 -4.91 1.12
N GLY A 151 -7.54 -4.81 1.70
CA GLY A 151 -6.49 -3.96 1.14
C GLY A 151 -5.07 -4.49 1.33
N SER A 152 -4.92 -5.67 1.89
CA SER A 152 -3.60 -6.23 2.19
C SER A 152 -3.60 -7.76 2.15
N SER A 153 -2.45 -8.33 1.92
CA SER A 153 -2.19 -9.74 2.18
C SER A 153 -1.97 -9.96 3.67
N ILE A 154 -2.44 -11.08 4.19
CA ILE A 154 -2.44 -11.42 5.62
C ILE A 154 -1.65 -12.71 5.82
N ALA A 155 -0.65 -12.70 6.71
CA ALA A 155 0.13 -13.88 7.04
C ALA A 155 -0.73 -14.95 7.74
N GLY A 156 -0.81 -16.14 7.19
CA GLY A 156 -1.58 -17.26 7.72
C GLY A 156 -0.85 -18.03 8.83
N GLU A 157 0.46 -17.83 8.92
CA GLU A 157 1.33 -18.47 9.91
C GLU A 157 2.46 -17.51 10.33
N ASP A 158 3.23 -17.89 11.35
CA ASP A 158 4.42 -17.14 11.74
C ASP A 158 5.54 -17.31 10.71
N PHE A 159 6.19 -16.21 10.35
CA PHE A 159 7.39 -16.21 9.53
C PHE A 159 8.61 -16.04 10.44
N PRO A 160 9.33 -17.12 10.79
CA PRO A 160 10.41 -17.09 11.76
C PRO A 160 11.44 -16.00 11.47
N GLY A 161 11.78 -15.19 12.48
CA GLY A 161 12.72 -14.08 12.37
C GLY A 161 12.22 -12.88 11.57
N ARG A 162 10.96 -12.86 11.13
CA ARG A 162 10.38 -11.77 10.35
C ARG A 162 9.11 -11.20 10.97
N ARG A 163 7.99 -11.93 10.93
CA ARG A 163 6.69 -11.44 11.40
C ARG A 163 5.77 -12.57 11.83
N MET A 164 4.78 -12.23 12.62
CA MET A 164 3.82 -13.18 13.16
C MET A 164 2.61 -13.37 12.24
N LYS A 165 1.90 -14.46 12.44
CA LYS A 165 0.56 -14.71 11.90
C LYS A 165 -0.35 -13.49 12.12
N GLY A 166 -1.19 -13.20 11.14
CA GLY A 166 -2.08 -12.04 11.15
C GLY A 166 -1.42 -10.71 10.75
N SER A 167 -0.11 -10.69 10.53
CA SER A 167 0.54 -9.47 9.98
C SER A 167 0.03 -9.17 8.59
N CYS A 168 -0.33 -7.91 8.37
CA CYS A 168 -0.78 -7.41 7.07
C CYS A 168 0.36 -6.76 6.31
N ASN A 169 0.42 -6.96 5.00
CA ASN A 169 1.40 -6.29 4.17
C ASN A 169 0.92 -6.05 2.75
N TRP A 170 1.51 -5.05 2.12
CA TRP A 170 1.42 -4.83 0.70
C TRP A 170 2.74 -4.30 0.14
N SER A 171 2.92 -4.46 -1.16
CA SER A 171 4.11 -3.98 -1.86
C SER A 171 3.74 -3.32 -3.18
N GLY A 172 4.61 -2.46 -3.67
CA GLY A 172 4.49 -1.82 -4.96
C GLY A 172 5.66 -2.16 -5.89
N MET A 173 5.40 -2.08 -7.20
CA MET A 173 6.39 -2.35 -8.24
C MET A 173 7.70 -1.54 -8.07
N PRO A 174 7.71 -0.31 -7.56
CA PRO A 174 8.92 0.44 -7.27
C PRO A 174 9.78 -0.09 -6.12
N GLY A 175 9.44 -1.22 -5.53
CA GLY A 175 10.15 -1.78 -4.37
C GLY A 175 9.71 -1.16 -3.04
N THR A 176 8.56 -0.53 -3.01
CA THR A 176 7.93 -0.03 -1.78
C THR A 176 7.23 -1.16 -1.04
N HIS A 177 7.44 -1.25 0.27
CA HIS A 177 6.84 -2.27 1.11
C HIS A 177 6.25 -1.63 2.36
N CYS A 178 4.99 -1.96 2.65
CA CYS A 178 4.30 -1.59 3.88
C CYS A 178 3.97 -2.86 4.66
N VAL A 179 4.37 -2.93 5.92
CA VAL A 179 4.08 -4.06 6.81
C VAL A 179 3.50 -3.53 8.12
N GLY A 180 2.31 -3.98 8.46
CA GLY A 180 1.64 -3.70 9.72
C GLY A 180 1.54 -4.97 10.56
N PHE A 181 1.91 -4.89 11.84
CA PHE A 181 1.77 -5.98 12.81
C PHE A 181 0.53 -5.71 13.65
N PHE A 182 -0.57 -6.38 13.32
CA PHE A 182 -1.80 -6.29 14.09
C PHE A 182 -1.82 -7.47 15.07
N ARG A 183 -1.43 -7.22 16.31
CA ARG A 183 -1.53 -8.21 17.36
C ARG A 183 -2.96 -8.23 17.87
N HIS A 184 -3.75 -9.26 17.56
CA HIS A 184 -4.86 -9.63 18.42
C HIS A 184 -4.25 -10.05 19.78
N ARG A 185 -4.30 -9.17 20.76
CA ARG A 185 -4.15 -9.62 22.15
C ARG A 185 -5.46 -10.36 22.44
N GLU A 186 -5.40 -11.69 22.41
CA GLU A 186 -6.34 -12.47 23.19
C GLU A 186 -6.01 -12.14 24.66
N PHE A 187 -6.94 -11.49 25.32
CA PHE A 187 -6.94 -11.32 26.76
C PHE A 187 -7.62 -12.52 27.38
#